data_1c1eb4d8a92dd3746c5ff7297b872a6c
#
_entry.id   1c1eb4d8a92dd3746c5ff7297b872a6c
#
_cell.length_a   1.000
_cell.length_b   1.000
_cell.length_c   1.000
_cell.angle_alpha   90.00
_cell.angle_beta   90.00
_cell.angle_gamma   90.00
#
_symmetry.space_group_name_H-M   'P 1'
#
loop_
_entity.id
_entity.type
_entity.pdbx_description
1 polymer ?
#
loop_
_entity_poly.entity_id
_entity_poly.type
_entity_poly.pdbx_seq_one_letter_code
_entity_poly.pdbx_strand_id
1 'polypeptide(L)'
;MSPRRSPKNSHKATLASLAEAVGVSRTTVSNAYNKPDHLSPETRARIFATADKLGYSGPDPAARSLRTRRADAIGVLFTDELTYAFEDRSSVDFLAGLAESCQALDSSLVLIPAAPGRAASGINRVAQAAVDGFVVYSVASDDPTLEVVASRGLPTVVCDQPYSTPKLKDYAFVGIDDHAAIQPGVQQLIEAGHRKIGVLCIRLDREANAGEVSPQRLRTAHMHVQKHRVEGIVDVVGAAHPDLAEDIPIVECYINDADGTREAARALLDAHPDLTAVACTTDSLALAVIQCAADRGLSVPGDLSVTGFDGIDLAMQQQITTVSQPNKDKGRTAGHVLQDLISDATRGRVSAGASSSRNATTSTGAGRTRGQVSAPHGSHTLLETTLIMGRTVGPPQ
;
A
#
# COMPACT_ATOMS: atom_id res chain seq x y z
N MET A 1 10.66 -49.20 -43.29
CA MET A 1 9.95 -47.93 -43.25
C MET A 1 8.73 -48.08 -42.36
N SER A 2 8.84 -47.66 -41.10
CA SER A 2 7.69 -47.67 -40.15
C SER A 2 6.95 -46.33 -40.25
N PRO A 3 5.63 -46.28 -40.21
CA PRO A 3 4.88 -45.06 -40.31
C PRO A 3 4.98 -44.28 -38.96
N ARG A 4 5.42 -43.03 -39.05
CA ARG A 4 5.37 -42.05 -37.94
C ARG A 4 3.91 -41.85 -37.53
N ARG A 5 3.56 -42.25 -36.32
CA ARG A 5 2.31 -41.87 -35.65
C ARG A 5 2.35 -40.36 -35.37
N SER A 6 1.48 -39.60 -36.01
CA SER A 6 1.19 -38.21 -35.69
C SER A 6 0.75 -38.08 -34.23
N PRO A 7 1.14 -37.03 -33.49
CA PRO A 7 0.65 -36.83 -32.13
C PRO A 7 -0.85 -36.53 -32.20
N LYS A 8 -1.65 -37.34 -31.48
CA LYS A 8 -3.07 -37.07 -31.25
C LYS A 8 -3.17 -35.69 -30.57
N ASN A 9 -3.79 -34.75 -31.26
CA ASN A 9 -4.31 -33.51 -30.66
C ASN A 9 -5.17 -33.90 -29.44
N SER A 10 -4.65 -33.79 -28.25
CA SER A 10 -5.42 -33.92 -27.02
C SER A 10 -6.31 -32.68 -26.93
N HIS A 11 -7.54 -32.75 -27.44
CA HIS A 11 -8.54 -31.72 -27.19
C HIS A 11 -8.70 -31.59 -25.68
N LYS A 12 -8.25 -30.46 -25.15
CA LYS A 12 -8.45 -30.09 -23.74
C LYS A 12 -9.95 -30.21 -23.47
N ALA A 13 -10.32 -30.99 -22.44
CA ALA A 13 -11.73 -31.15 -22.09
C ALA A 13 -12.34 -29.76 -21.82
N THR A 14 -13.55 -29.54 -22.32
CA THR A 14 -14.28 -28.27 -22.20
C THR A 14 -15.48 -28.42 -21.29
N LEU A 15 -16.02 -27.32 -20.79
CA LEU A 15 -17.28 -27.31 -20.05
C LEU A 15 -18.41 -27.96 -20.83
N ALA A 16 -18.40 -27.83 -22.16
CA ALA A 16 -19.38 -28.43 -23.05
C ALA A 16 -19.24 -29.96 -23.12
N SER A 17 -18.01 -30.47 -23.30
CA SER A 17 -17.77 -31.92 -23.36
C SER A 17 -18.03 -32.60 -22.02
N LEU A 18 -17.76 -31.91 -20.88
CA LEU A 18 -18.11 -32.42 -19.55
C LEU A 18 -19.63 -32.46 -19.34
N ALA A 19 -20.36 -31.42 -19.75
CA ALA A 19 -21.82 -31.38 -19.68
C ALA A 19 -22.47 -32.52 -20.45
N GLU A 20 -21.98 -32.78 -21.64
CA GLU A 20 -22.43 -33.90 -22.52
C GLU A 20 -22.12 -35.25 -21.87
N ALA A 21 -20.89 -35.46 -21.35
CA ALA A 21 -20.48 -36.71 -20.73
C ALA A 21 -21.25 -37.06 -19.45
N VAL A 22 -21.66 -36.02 -18.67
CA VAL A 22 -22.48 -36.21 -17.46
C VAL A 22 -23.99 -36.29 -17.78
N GLY A 23 -24.44 -35.80 -18.94
CA GLY A 23 -25.84 -35.70 -19.29
C GLY A 23 -26.58 -34.59 -18.58
N VAL A 24 -25.95 -33.44 -18.39
CA VAL A 24 -26.52 -32.26 -17.74
C VAL A 24 -26.30 -31.00 -18.57
N SER A 25 -26.96 -29.90 -18.20
CA SER A 25 -26.74 -28.60 -18.87
C SER A 25 -25.35 -28.00 -18.55
N ARG A 26 -24.82 -27.17 -19.47
CA ARG A 26 -23.61 -26.39 -19.22
C ARG A 26 -23.72 -25.52 -17.94
N THR A 27 -24.93 -24.99 -17.69
CA THR A 27 -25.22 -24.22 -16.47
C THR A 27 -25.11 -25.08 -15.23
N THR A 28 -25.59 -26.35 -15.29
CA THR A 28 -25.47 -27.30 -14.16
C THR A 28 -24.00 -27.58 -13.84
N VAL A 29 -23.16 -27.83 -14.86
CA VAL A 29 -21.72 -28.00 -14.67
C VAL A 29 -21.09 -26.75 -14.09
N SER A 30 -21.40 -25.56 -14.63
CA SER A 30 -20.89 -24.29 -14.10
C SER A 30 -21.29 -24.07 -12.63
N ASN A 31 -22.52 -24.44 -12.25
CA ASN A 31 -22.99 -24.33 -10.88
C ASN A 31 -22.26 -25.29 -9.94
N ALA A 32 -21.83 -26.46 -10.39
CA ALA A 32 -21.05 -27.38 -9.56
C ALA A 32 -19.74 -26.75 -9.03
N TYR A 33 -19.13 -25.86 -9.80
CA TYR A 33 -17.91 -25.14 -9.45
C TYR A 33 -18.18 -23.80 -8.74
N ASN A 34 -19.23 -23.06 -9.13
CA ASN A 34 -19.44 -21.68 -8.71
C ASN A 34 -20.57 -21.48 -7.68
N LYS A 35 -21.53 -22.41 -7.61
CA LYS A 35 -22.72 -22.35 -6.72
C LYS A 35 -23.07 -23.75 -6.24
N PRO A 36 -22.23 -24.38 -5.41
CA PRO A 36 -22.39 -25.77 -4.98
C PRO A 36 -23.74 -26.05 -4.32
N ASP A 37 -24.27 -25.05 -3.58
CA ASP A 37 -25.53 -25.15 -2.84
C ASP A 37 -26.77 -25.25 -3.76
N HIS A 38 -26.63 -24.98 -5.06
CA HIS A 38 -27.71 -25.12 -6.05
C HIS A 38 -27.82 -26.50 -6.64
N LEU A 39 -27.00 -27.46 -6.18
CA LEU A 39 -26.98 -28.82 -6.73
C LEU A 39 -27.06 -29.87 -5.60
N SER A 40 -27.68 -31.04 -5.94
CA SER A 40 -27.61 -32.16 -5.01
C SER A 40 -26.18 -32.68 -4.88
N PRO A 41 -25.77 -33.15 -3.68
CA PRO A 41 -24.44 -33.72 -3.45
C PRO A 41 -24.07 -34.82 -4.46
N GLU A 42 -25.04 -35.66 -4.83
CA GLU A 42 -24.85 -36.73 -5.79
C GLU A 42 -24.53 -36.20 -7.20
N THR A 43 -25.27 -35.19 -7.67
CA THR A 43 -25.03 -34.58 -8.99
C THR A 43 -23.66 -33.91 -9.01
N ARG A 44 -23.27 -33.22 -7.94
CA ARG A 44 -21.95 -32.59 -7.80
C ARG A 44 -20.84 -33.65 -7.83
N ALA A 45 -20.95 -34.72 -7.04
CA ALA A 45 -19.97 -35.81 -7.04
C ALA A 45 -19.80 -36.45 -8.42
N ARG A 46 -20.90 -36.68 -9.15
CA ARG A 46 -20.89 -37.24 -10.52
C ARG A 46 -20.19 -36.31 -11.51
N ILE A 47 -20.40 -34.99 -11.39
CA ILE A 47 -19.72 -33.98 -12.23
C ILE A 47 -18.21 -34.01 -11.99
N PHE A 48 -17.76 -33.97 -10.73
CA PHE A 48 -16.34 -33.96 -10.42
C PHE A 48 -15.64 -35.28 -10.80
N ALA A 49 -16.25 -36.43 -10.52
CA ALA A 49 -15.70 -37.72 -10.93
C ALA A 49 -15.54 -37.85 -12.44
N THR A 50 -16.45 -37.25 -13.22
CA THR A 50 -16.35 -37.24 -14.69
C THR A 50 -15.34 -36.21 -15.18
N ALA A 51 -15.25 -35.06 -14.51
CA ALA A 51 -14.23 -34.03 -14.78
C ALA A 51 -12.80 -34.61 -14.61
N ASP A 52 -12.54 -35.33 -13.54
CA ASP A 52 -11.27 -36.02 -13.29
C ASP A 52 -10.93 -37.03 -14.41
N LYS A 53 -11.89 -37.83 -14.82
CA LYS A 53 -11.72 -38.81 -15.92
C LYS A 53 -11.39 -38.15 -17.25
N LEU A 54 -11.96 -36.98 -17.51
CA LEU A 54 -11.76 -36.23 -18.75
C LEU A 54 -10.54 -35.30 -18.70
N GLY A 55 -9.91 -35.15 -17.54
CA GLY A 55 -8.83 -34.17 -17.31
C GLY A 55 -9.32 -32.69 -17.38
N TYR A 56 -10.59 -32.48 -16.99
CA TYR A 56 -11.16 -31.13 -16.97
C TYR A 56 -10.87 -30.46 -15.62
N SER A 57 -9.99 -29.47 -15.62
CA SER A 57 -9.52 -28.77 -14.41
C SER A 57 -10.45 -27.66 -13.89
N GLY A 58 -11.65 -27.52 -14.47
CA GLY A 58 -12.61 -26.48 -14.09
C GLY A 58 -12.88 -25.45 -15.19
N PRO A 59 -13.79 -24.51 -14.94
CA PRO A 59 -14.07 -23.41 -15.86
C PRO A 59 -12.82 -22.59 -16.14
N ASP A 60 -12.60 -22.19 -17.39
CA ASP A 60 -11.49 -21.34 -17.80
C ASP A 60 -11.61 -19.97 -17.09
N PRO A 61 -10.62 -19.57 -16.26
CA PRO A 61 -10.64 -18.28 -15.56
C PRO A 61 -10.73 -17.08 -16.51
N ALA A 62 -10.08 -17.15 -17.69
CA ALA A 62 -10.12 -16.07 -18.67
C ALA A 62 -11.52 -15.94 -19.29
N ALA A 63 -12.18 -17.07 -19.63
CA ALA A 63 -13.55 -17.07 -20.11
C ALA A 63 -14.55 -16.59 -19.03
N ARG A 64 -14.27 -16.90 -17.74
CA ARG A 64 -15.05 -16.40 -16.61
C ARG A 64 -14.92 -14.88 -16.50
N SER A 65 -13.70 -14.36 -16.48
CA SER A 65 -13.40 -12.93 -16.37
C SER A 65 -14.04 -12.13 -17.52
N LEU A 66 -13.95 -12.61 -18.76
CA LEU A 66 -14.61 -12.01 -19.92
C LEU A 66 -16.15 -11.95 -19.76
N ARG A 67 -16.76 -13.01 -19.23
CA ARG A 67 -18.21 -13.10 -19.04
C ARG A 67 -18.70 -12.24 -17.87
N THR A 68 -17.98 -12.26 -16.76
CA THR A 68 -18.34 -11.50 -15.54
C THR A 68 -17.87 -10.07 -15.60
N ARG A 69 -16.90 -9.76 -16.46
CA ARG A 69 -16.14 -8.50 -16.49
C ARG A 69 -15.49 -8.18 -15.15
N ARG A 70 -15.08 -9.22 -14.41
CA ARG A 70 -14.38 -9.14 -13.14
C ARG A 70 -13.15 -10.04 -13.17
N ALA A 71 -12.06 -9.51 -12.62
CA ALA A 71 -10.83 -10.26 -12.39
C ALA A 71 -10.87 -11.01 -11.06
N ASP A 72 -11.73 -10.57 -10.13
CA ASP A 72 -11.77 -10.97 -8.72
C ASP A 72 -10.37 -10.79 -8.08
N ALA A 73 -9.72 -9.68 -8.40
CA ALA A 73 -8.38 -9.34 -7.95
C ALA A 73 -8.21 -7.85 -7.72
N ILE A 74 -7.43 -7.50 -6.69
CA ILE A 74 -7.01 -6.13 -6.34
C ILE A 74 -5.53 -5.98 -6.70
N GLY A 75 -5.17 -4.91 -7.43
CA GLY A 75 -3.79 -4.53 -7.72
C GLY A 75 -3.23 -3.62 -6.65
N VAL A 76 -2.04 -3.93 -6.13
CA VAL A 76 -1.30 -3.04 -5.23
C VAL A 76 -0.08 -2.53 -5.94
N LEU A 77 -0.04 -1.21 -6.16
CA LEU A 77 1.11 -0.53 -6.75
C LEU A 77 2.06 -0.11 -5.64
N PHE A 78 3.31 -0.56 -5.73
CA PHE A 78 4.40 -0.22 -4.82
C PHE A 78 5.47 0.60 -5.52
N THR A 79 6.03 1.60 -4.82
CA THR A 79 7.12 2.44 -5.33
C THR A 79 8.45 1.70 -5.47
N ASP A 80 8.63 0.61 -4.74
CA ASP A 80 9.90 -0.10 -4.62
C ASP A 80 9.93 -1.45 -5.34
N GLU A 81 11.09 -2.11 -5.28
CA GLU A 81 11.21 -3.51 -5.65
C GLU A 81 10.38 -4.39 -4.70
N LEU A 82 9.90 -5.51 -5.22
CA LEU A 82 9.03 -6.39 -4.44
C LEU A 82 9.71 -6.95 -3.18
N THR A 83 11.03 -7.12 -3.21
CA THR A 83 11.84 -7.56 -2.07
C THR A 83 11.69 -6.61 -0.89
N TYR A 84 11.77 -5.31 -1.13
CA TYR A 84 11.59 -4.28 -0.10
C TYR A 84 10.22 -4.37 0.59
N ALA A 85 9.14 -4.61 -0.18
CA ALA A 85 7.80 -4.74 0.37
C ALA A 85 7.66 -5.88 1.42
N PHE A 86 8.59 -6.85 1.41
CA PHE A 86 8.63 -7.97 2.36
C PHE A 86 9.72 -7.83 3.43
N GLU A 87 10.63 -6.88 3.28
CA GLU A 87 11.70 -6.58 4.24
C GLU A 87 11.30 -5.42 5.18
N ASP A 88 10.60 -4.42 4.65
CA ASP A 88 10.05 -3.33 5.44
C ASP A 88 8.84 -3.77 6.27
N ARG A 89 8.97 -3.69 7.60
CA ARG A 89 7.94 -4.16 8.54
C ARG A 89 6.62 -3.43 8.40
N SER A 90 6.64 -2.13 8.14
CA SER A 90 5.44 -1.32 7.93
C SER A 90 4.67 -1.78 6.70
N SER A 91 5.38 -2.08 5.61
CA SER A 91 4.81 -2.63 4.38
C SER A 91 4.23 -4.03 4.58
N VAL A 92 4.92 -4.89 5.35
CA VAL A 92 4.45 -6.25 5.69
C VAL A 92 3.13 -6.19 6.45
N ASP A 93 3.02 -5.34 7.48
CA ASP A 93 1.80 -5.18 8.27
C ASP A 93 0.66 -4.61 7.42
N PHE A 94 0.94 -3.63 6.56
CA PHE A 94 -0.04 -3.11 5.61
C PHE A 94 -0.58 -4.20 4.68
N LEU A 95 0.31 -4.99 4.08
CA LEU A 95 -0.06 -6.11 3.22
C LEU A 95 -0.87 -7.16 3.95
N ALA A 96 -0.52 -7.47 5.21
CA ALA A 96 -1.28 -8.41 6.03
C ALA A 96 -2.73 -7.94 6.24
N GLY A 97 -2.92 -6.65 6.55
CA GLY A 97 -4.25 -6.06 6.71
C GLY A 97 -5.05 -6.06 5.41
N LEU A 98 -4.40 -5.74 4.28
CA LEU A 98 -5.04 -5.78 2.97
C LEU A 98 -5.41 -7.22 2.56
N ALA A 99 -4.55 -8.19 2.86
CA ALA A 99 -4.83 -9.61 2.59
C ALA A 99 -6.02 -10.13 3.40
N GLU A 100 -6.19 -9.71 4.65
CA GLU A 100 -7.38 -10.03 5.46
C GLU A 100 -8.66 -9.53 4.78
N SER A 101 -8.68 -8.31 4.25
CA SER A 101 -9.83 -7.79 3.52
C SER A 101 -10.08 -8.55 2.21
N CYS A 102 -9.04 -8.88 1.46
CA CYS A 102 -9.15 -9.69 0.24
C CYS A 102 -9.73 -11.08 0.52
N GLN A 103 -9.28 -11.74 1.59
CA GLN A 103 -9.78 -13.06 1.99
C GLN A 103 -11.27 -13.01 2.37
N ALA A 104 -11.70 -11.99 3.12
CA ALA A 104 -13.09 -11.80 3.49
C ALA A 104 -14.02 -11.59 2.27
N LEU A 105 -13.47 -11.14 1.14
CA LEU A 105 -14.18 -10.74 -0.07
C LEU A 105 -13.94 -11.68 -1.27
N ASP A 106 -13.31 -12.83 -1.04
CA ASP A 106 -12.96 -13.85 -2.06
C ASP A 106 -12.21 -13.24 -3.26
N SER A 107 -11.30 -12.30 -2.98
CA SER A 107 -10.50 -11.60 -3.99
C SER A 107 -9.02 -11.98 -3.89
N SER A 108 -8.32 -12.01 -5.01
CA SER A 108 -6.87 -12.20 -5.08
C SER A 108 -6.12 -10.88 -4.93
N LEU A 109 -4.88 -10.94 -4.45
CA LEU A 109 -3.98 -9.79 -4.36
C LEU A 109 -2.89 -9.89 -5.42
N VAL A 110 -2.72 -8.84 -6.23
CA VAL A 110 -1.70 -8.74 -7.28
C VAL A 110 -0.74 -7.61 -6.92
N LEU A 111 0.51 -7.94 -6.61
CA LEU A 111 1.56 -6.97 -6.28
C LEU A 111 2.23 -6.46 -7.55
N ILE A 112 2.26 -5.14 -7.73
CA ILE A 112 2.77 -4.46 -8.94
C ILE A 112 3.92 -3.54 -8.55
N PRO A 113 5.18 -3.96 -8.71
CA PRO A 113 6.32 -3.11 -8.39
C PRO A 113 6.52 -2.00 -9.44
N ALA A 114 6.76 -0.79 -8.96
CA ALA A 114 7.07 0.40 -9.75
C ALA A 114 8.39 1.05 -9.29
N ALA A 115 9.43 0.24 -9.13
CA ALA A 115 10.73 0.67 -8.60
C ALA A 115 11.32 1.85 -9.38
N PRO A 116 11.99 2.80 -8.69
CA PRO A 116 12.75 3.86 -9.32
C PRO A 116 13.76 3.29 -10.34
N GLY A 117 13.95 3.98 -11.47
CA GLY A 117 14.82 3.51 -12.56
C GLY A 117 14.22 2.44 -13.49
N ARG A 118 13.04 1.86 -13.13
CA ARG A 118 12.32 0.87 -13.95
C ARG A 118 10.92 1.34 -14.37
N ALA A 119 10.72 2.64 -14.52
CA ALA A 119 9.42 3.24 -14.79
C ALA A 119 8.67 2.62 -15.99
N ALA A 120 9.35 2.38 -17.11
CA ALA A 120 8.74 1.76 -18.29
C ALA A 120 8.19 0.34 -18.00
N SER A 121 8.87 -0.44 -17.17
CA SER A 121 8.40 -1.76 -16.75
C SER A 121 7.20 -1.65 -15.81
N GLY A 122 7.18 -0.71 -14.87
CA GLY A 122 6.06 -0.41 -13.98
C GLY A 122 4.81 -0.01 -14.77
N ILE A 123 4.95 0.93 -15.71
CA ILE A 123 3.90 1.37 -16.63
C ILE A 123 3.24 0.16 -17.33
N ASN A 124 4.04 -0.72 -17.93
CA ASN A 124 3.51 -1.88 -18.64
C ASN A 124 2.79 -2.86 -17.70
N ARG A 125 3.30 -3.09 -16.49
CA ARG A 125 2.67 -3.96 -15.51
C ARG A 125 1.31 -3.42 -15.07
N VAL A 126 1.21 -2.12 -14.76
CA VAL A 126 -0.05 -1.47 -14.42
C VAL A 126 -1.05 -1.55 -15.57
N ALA A 127 -0.60 -1.27 -16.81
CA ALA A 127 -1.45 -1.31 -18.00
C ALA A 127 -2.03 -2.72 -18.26
N GLN A 128 -1.26 -3.77 -17.99
CA GLN A 128 -1.63 -5.17 -18.29
C GLN A 128 -2.24 -5.90 -17.08
N ALA A 129 -2.24 -5.32 -15.89
CA ALA A 129 -2.75 -5.98 -14.70
C ALA A 129 -4.25 -6.33 -14.85
N ALA A 130 -4.57 -7.61 -14.67
CA ALA A 130 -5.95 -8.09 -14.65
C ALA A 130 -6.51 -7.92 -13.23
N VAL A 131 -7.02 -6.73 -12.93
CA VAL A 131 -7.54 -6.33 -11.62
C VAL A 131 -8.83 -5.54 -11.76
N ASP A 132 -9.64 -5.51 -10.69
CA ASP A 132 -10.90 -4.78 -10.64
C ASP A 132 -10.75 -3.37 -10.04
N GLY A 133 -9.63 -3.11 -9.38
CA GLY A 133 -9.28 -1.82 -8.79
C GLY A 133 -7.83 -1.79 -8.31
N PHE A 134 -7.37 -0.61 -7.89
CA PHE A 134 -6.01 -0.38 -7.44
C PHE A 134 -5.96 0.16 -6.01
N VAL A 135 -5.01 -0.34 -5.23
CA VAL A 135 -4.45 0.33 -4.06
C VAL A 135 -3.09 0.88 -4.48
N VAL A 136 -2.92 2.19 -4.41
CA VAL A 136 -1.64 2.88 -4.62
C VAL A 136 -1.02 3.09 -3.26
N TYR A 137 0.05 2.37 -2.95
CA TYR A 137 0.68 2.40 -1.63
C TYR A 137 2.05 3.06 -1.68
N SER A 138 2.18 4.16 -0.96
CA SER A 138 3.45 4.89 -0.76
C SER A 138 4.18 5.27 -2.05
N VAL A 139 3.46 5.82 -3.03
CA VAL A 139 3.98 6.21 -4.35
C VAL A 139 4.25 7.72 -4.41
N ALA A 140 5.36 8.13 -5.01
CA ALA A 140 5.70 9.54 -5.18
C ALA A 140 4.64 10.28 -6.02
N SER A 141 4.37 11.57 -5.71
CA SER A 141 3.32 12.34 -6.37
C SER A 141 3.56 12.62 -7.87
N ASP A 142 4.82 12.53 -8.31
CA ASP A 142 5.26 12.70 -9.70
C ASP A 142 5.43 11.37 -10.46
N ASP A 143 5.13 10.22 -9.83
CA ASP A 143 5.37 8.92 -10.46
C ASP A 143 4.54 8.76 -11.75
N PRO A 144 5.16 8.36 -12.88
CA PRO A 144 4.46 8.23 -14.15
C PRO A 144 3.45 7.08 -14.18
N THR A 145 3.55 6.10 -13.27
CA THR A 145 2.59 5.00 -13.18
C THR A 145 1.20 5.47 -12.74
N LEU A 146 1.10 6.61 -12.02
CA LEU A 146 -0.17 7.21 -11.60
C LEU A 146 -1.05 7.60 -12.79
N GLU A 147 -0.46 8.12 -13.88
CA GLU A 147 -1.19 8.45 -15.11
C GLU A 147 -1.78 7.19 -15.76
N VAL A 148 -1.05 6.07 -15.68
CA VAL A 148 -1.54 4.79 -16.20
C VAL A 148 -2.66 4.24 -15.33
N VAL A 149 -2.55 4.31 -14.00
CA VAL A 149 -3.65 3.96 -13.07
C VAL A 149 -4.90 4.79 -13.42
N ALA A 150 -4.75 6.11 -13.57
CA ALA A 150 -5.85 6.99 -13.93
C ALA A 150 -6.48 6.61 -15.28
N SER A 151 -5.67 6.30 -16.30
CA SER A 151 -6.15 5.94 -17.64
C SER A 151 -6.94 4.62 -17.67
N ARG A 152 -6.71 3.73 -16.68
CA ARG A 152 -7.46 2.48 -16.54
C ARG A 152 -8.93 2.74 -16.13
N GLY A 153 -9.24 3.89 -15.53
CA GLY A 153 -10.60 4.23 -15.09
C GLY A 153 -11.20 3.21 -14.11
N LEU A 154 -10.37 2.53 -13.32
CA LEU A 154 -10.78 1.59 -12.29
C LEU A 154 -10.87 2.28 -10.93
N PRO A 155 -11.73 1.80 -10.02
CA PRO A 155 -11.73 2.25 -8.63
C PRO A 155 -10.34 2.24 -8.03
N THR A 156 -9.97 3.32 -7.34
CA THR A 156 -8.62 3.49 -6.81
C THR A 156 -8.67 4.05 -5.40
N VAL A 157 -7.87 3.46 -4.51
CA VAL A 157 -7.56 3.97 -3.18
C VAL A 157 -6.08 4.28 -3.12
N VAL A 158 -5.74 5.49 -2.67
CA VAL A 158 -4.36 5.87 -2.34
C VAL A 158 -4.17 5.64 -0.84
N CYS A 159 -3.09 4.95 -0.47
CA CYS A 159 -2.71 4.79 0.92
C CYS A 159 -1.37 5.45 1.19
N ASP A 160 -1.34 6.27 2.24
CA ASP A 160 -0.24 7.11 2.71
C ASP A 160 0.15 8.23 1.74
N GLN A 161 0.48 7.91 0.50
CA GLN A 161 0.84 8.92 -0.51
C GLN A 161 0.63 8.43 -1.95
N PRO A 162 0.42 9.37 -2.90
CA PRO A 162 0.43 10.82 -2.70
C PRO A 162 -0.86 11.33 -2.06
N TYR A 163 -0.74 12.25 -1.10
CA TYR A 163 -1.90 12.93 -0.50
C TYR A 163 -2.68 13.76 -1.54
N SER A 164 -1.98 14.35 -2.50
CA SER A 164 -2.56 15.02 -3.65
C SER A 164 -1.64 14.91 -4.87
N THR A 165 -2.24 14.75 -6.05
CA THR A 165 -1.51 14.72 -7.31
C THR A 165 -2.43 15.11 -8.46
N PRO A 166 -1.97 15.91 -9.45
CA PRO A 166 -2.75 16.22 -10.65
C PRO A 166 -2.89 15.00 -11.58
N LYS A 167 -2.06 13.95 -11.38
CA LYS A 167 -2.02 12.75 -12.22
C LYS A 167 -3.13 11.75 -11.93
N LEU A 168 -3.72 11.80 -10.74
CA LEU A 168 -4.79 10.90 -10.32
C LEU A 168 -5.93 11.73 -9.77
N LYS A 169 -7.15 11.51 -10.30
CA LYS A 169 -8.38 12.18 -9.87
C LYS A 169 -9.37 11.14 -9.36
N ASP A 170 -10.31 11.57 -8.54
CA ASP A 170 -11.43 10.75 -8.06
C ASP A 170 -10.99 9.44 -7.36
N TYR A 171 -9.99 9.53 -6.48
CA TYR A 171 -9.56 8.42 -5.62
C TYR A 171 -10.03 8.64 -4.17
N ALA A 172 -10.17 7.57 -3.42
CA ALA A 172 -10.28 7.62 -1.97
C ALA A 172 -8.89 7.57 -1.33
N PHE A 173 -8.73 8.21 -0.18
CA PHE A 173 -7.47 8.26 0.54
C PHE A 173 -7.61 7.58 1.91
N VAL A 174 -6.61 6.77 2.28
CA VAL A 174 -6.46 6.16 3.61
C VAL A 174 -5.04 6.42 4.10
N GLY A 175 -4.87 6.96 5.28
CA GLY A 175 -3.55 7.27 5.83
C GLY A 175 -3.62 7.80 7.25
N ILE A 176 -2.59 8.53 7.63
CA ILE A 176 -2.49 9.28 8.88
C ILE A 176 -2.13 10.74 8.56
N ASP A 177 -2.23 11.61 9.55
CA ASP A 177 -1.62 12.94 9.47
C ASP A 177 -0.15 12.83 9.88
N ASP A 178 0.75 12.59 8.91
CA ASP A 178 2.18 12.36 9.17
C ASP A 178 2.85 13.55 9.84
N HIS A 179 2.42 14.78 9.53
CA HIS A 179 2.96 16.00 10.13
C HIS A 179 2.60 16.10 11.61
N ALA A 180 1.34 15.89 11.96
CA ALA A 180 0.90 15.92 13.34
C ALA A 180 1.36 14.66 14.11
N ALA A 181 1.41 13.52 13.46
CA ALA A 181 1.74 12.24 14.09
C ALA A 181 3.19 12.18 14.61
N ILE A 182 4.17 12.78 13.92
CA ILE A 182 5.58 12.76 14.33
C ILE A 182 5.83 13.65 15.55
N GLN A 183 5.06 14.72 15.73
CA GLN A 183 5.32 15.77 16.70
C GLN A 183 5.39 15.29 18.16
N PRO A 184 4.51 14.38 18.65
CA PRO A 184 4.57 13.92 20.04
C PRO A 184 5.90 13.26 20.42
N GLY A 185 6.54 12.52 19.51
CA GLY A 185 7.86 11.92 19.73
C GLY A 185 8.96 12.98 19.86
N VAL A 186 8.91 14.00 18.99
CA VAL A 186 9.88 15.12 19.03
C VAL A 186 9.67 16.00 20.27
N GLN A 187 8.42 16.20 20.67
CA GLN A 187 8.08 16.93 21.87
C GLN A 187 8.73 16.33 23.12
N GLN A 188 8.90 15.00 23.19
CA GLN A 188 9.64 14.36 24.29
C GLN A 188 11.12 14.76 24.33
N LEU A 189 11.75 15.00 23.19
CA LEU A 189 13.13 15.50 23.14
C LEU A 189 13.21 16.94 23.66
N ILE A 190 12.25 17.79 23.28
CA ILE A 190 12.19 19.18 23.77
C ILE A 190 11.94 19.21 25.27
N GLU A 191 10.99 18.41 25.79
CA GLU A 191 10.67 18.32 27.22
C GLU A 191 11.84 17.78 28.06
N ALA A 192 12.65 16.88 27.46
CA ALA A 192 13.91 16.42 28.09
C ALA A 192 15.00 17.48 28.10
N GLY A 193 14.86 18.59 27.35
CA GLY A 193 15.80 19.73 27.35
C GLY A 193 16.79 19.73 26.17
N HIS A 194 16.59 18.90 25.18
CA HIS A 194 17.45 18.85 23.99
C HIS A 194 17.28 20.10 23.12
N ARG A 195 18.40 20.65 22.65
CA ARG A 195 18.47 21.78 21.71
C ARG A 195 19.17 21.38 20.40
N LYS A 196 20.21 20.54 20.51
CA LYS A 196 21.00 20.05 19.38
C LYS A 196 20.39 18.73 18.89
N ILE A 197 19.40 18.84 18.02
CA ILE A 197 18.60 17.73 17.50
C ILE A 197 18.87 17.58 16.01
N GLY A 198 19.33 16.39 15.59
CA GLY A 198 19.45 16.03 14.19
C GLY A 198 18.23 15.26 13.70
N VAL A 199 17.99 15.28 12.39
CA VAL A 199 16.91 14.54 11.74
C VAL A 199 17.50 13.50 10.79
N LEU A 200 17.01 12.28 10.90
CA LEU A 200 17.32 11.23 9.96
C LEU A 200 16.02 10.77 9.28
N CYS A 201 15.93 10.91 7.95
CA CYS A 201 14.75 10.55 7.18
C CYS A 201 15.07 9.56 6.07
N ILE A 202 14.09 8.77 5.65
CA ILE A 202 14.22 8.00 4.42
C ILE A 202 13.89 8.89 3.21
N ARG A 203 14.13 8.36 2.04
CA ARG A 203 13.99 9.00 0.72
C ARG A 203 12.84 10.02 0.61
N LEU A 204 13.21 11.24 0.20
CA LEU A 204 12.30 12.37 -0.01
C LEU A 204 11.80 12.47 -1.46
N ASP A 205 12.51 11.85 -2.40
CA ASP A 205 12.20 11.92 -3.82
C ASP A 205 12.62 10.62 -4.55
N ARG A 206 12.17 10.49 -5.80
CA ARG A 206 12.59 9.40 -6.70
C ARG A 206 14.04 9.53 -7.14
N GLU A 207 14.55 10.75 -7.20
CA GLU A 207 15.94 11.04 -7.46
C GLU A 207 16.80 10.71 -6.23
N ALA A 208 17.87 9.95 -6.47
CA ALA A 208 18.72 9.46 -5.40
C ALA A 208 19.45 10.61 -4.69
N ASN A 209 19.40 10.60 -3.37
CA ASN A 209 20.23 11.39 -2.48
C ASN A 209 20.54 10.58 -1.21
N ALA A 210 21.80 10.51 -0.87
CA ALA A 210 22.24 9.91 0.39
C ALA A 210 23.16 10.93 1.08
N GLY A 211 22.67 11.59 2.13
CA GLY A 211 23.40 12.65 2.82
C GLY A 211 22.53 13.85 3.19
N GLU A 212 23.15 15.01 3.32
CA GLU A 212 22.47 16.22 3.76
C GLU A 212 21.32 16.65 2.85
N VAL A 213 20.24 17.11 3.45
CA VAL A 213 19.04 17.59 2.80
C VAL A 213 19.03 19.11 2.78
N SER A 214 19.13 19.70 1.60
CA SER A 214 18.97 21.15 1.45
C SER A 214 17.50 21.58 1.66
N PRO A 215 17.26 22.84 2.09
CA PRO A 215 15.90 23.38 2.14
C PRO A 215 15.15 23.32 0.82
N GLN A 216 15.86 23.43 -0.31
CA GLN A 216 15.30 23.27 -1.64
C GLN A 216 14.77 21.87 -1.85
N ARG A 217 15.57 20.82 -1.53
CA ARG A 217 15.18 19.42 -1.69
C ARG A 217 13.94 19.08 -0.86
N LEU A 218 13.89 19.54 0.39
CA LEU A 218 12.72 19.32 1.24
C LEU A 218 11.46 19.99 0.65
N ARG A 219 11.56 21.25 0.21
CA ARG A 219 10.41 21.94 -0.38
C ARG A 219 9.85 21.27 -1.62
N THR A 220 10.71 20.75 -2.49
CA THR A 220 10.32 20.13 -3.77
C THR A 220 10.09 18.63 -3.69
N ALA A 221 10.18 18.03 -2.51
CA ALA A 221 10.05 16.59 -2.31
C ALA A 221 8.68 16.06 -2.75
N HIS A 222 8.69 14.93 -3.49
CA HIS A 222 7.50 14.25 -4.01
C HIS A 222 7.05 13.06 -3.14
N MET A 223 7.84 12.67 -2.14
CA MET A 223 7.47 11.66 -1.13
C MET A 223 6.82 12.37 0.07
N HIS A 224 5.52 12.61 -0.01
CA HIS A 224 4.78 13.46 0.92
C HIS A 224 4.84 12.98 2.38
N VAL A 225 4.82 11.67 2.62
CA VAL A 225 4.94 11.08 3.97
C VAL A 225 6.21 11.57 4.66
N GLN A 226 7.34 11.37 4.03
CA GLN A 226 8.63 11.73 4.62
C GLN A 226 8.82 13.25 4.74
N LYS A 227 8.37 13.97 3.72
CA LYS A 227 8.36 15.44 3.75
C LYS A 227 7.59 15.97 4.97
N HIS A 228 6.35 15.51 5.17
CA HIS A 228 5.50 15.96 6.27
C HIS A 228 6.06 15.58 7.63
N ARG A 229 6.66 14.37 7.77
CA ARG A 229 7.33 14.00 9.02
C ARG A 229 8.51 14.93 9.32
N VAL A 230 9.36 15.21 8.33
CA VAL A 230 10.49 16.14 8.50
C VAL A 230 10.00 17.55 8.83
N GLU A 231 8.97 18.04 8.11
CA GLU A 231 8.37 19.36 8.40
C GLU A 231 7.79 19.41 9.83
N GLY A 232 7.10 18.35 10.28
CA GLY A 232 6.58 18.25 11.64
C GLY A 232 7.67 18.27 12.72
N ILE A 233 8.84 17.65 12.46
CA ILE A 233 10.01 17.74 13.35
C ILE A 233 10.55 19.16 13.39
N VAL A 234 10.78 19.78 12.22
CA VAL A 234 11.30 21.14 12.08
C VAL A 234 10.40 22.15 12.78
N ASP A 235 9.08 22.01 12.64
CA ASP A 235 8.12 22.91 13.28
C ASP A 235 8.17 22.84 14.81
N VAL A 236 8.26 21.64 15.39
CA VAL A 236 8.37 21.49 16.85
C VAL A 236 9.68 22.06 17.38
N VAL A 237 10.80 21.73 16.73
CA VAL A 237 12.11 22.24 17.14
C VAL A 237 12.20 23.75 16.95
N GLY A 238 11.72 24.27 15.81
CA GLY A 238 11.71 25.71 15.52
C GLY A 238 10.80 26.51 16.45
N ALA A 239 9.66 25.96 16.87
CA ALA A 239 8.78 26.60 17.85
C ALA A 239 9.42 26.67 19.23
N ALA A 240 10.14 25.63 19.65
CA ALA A 240 10.83 25.57 20.93
C ALA A 240 12.14 26.38 20.92
N HIS A 241 12.85 26.41 19.80
CA HIS A 241 14.19 27.02 19.64
C HIS A 241 14.25 27.83 18.33
N PRO A 242 13.62 29.02 18.24
CA PRO A 242 13.58 29.82 17.02
C PRO A 242 14.97 30.22 16.48
N ASP A 243 15.96 30.28 17.34
CA ASP A 243 17.36 30.56 16.99
C ASP A 243 18.07 29.40 16.27
N LEU A 244 17.49 28.21 16.27
CA LEU A 244 18.05 27.01 15.64
C LEU A 244 17.20 26.50 14.45
N ALA A 245 16.08 27.13 14.15
CA ALA A 245 15.10 26.63 13.18
C ALA A 245 15.66 26.44 11.76
N GLU A 246 16.65 27.24 11.36
CA GLU A 246 17.28 27.16 10.04
C GLU A 246 18.53 26.24 10.01
N ASP A 247 19.03 25.83 11.17
CA ASP A 247 20.29 25.09 11.34
C ASP A 247 20.10 23.63 11.76
N ILE A 248 18.87 23.08 11.63
CA ILE A 248 18.59 21.69 11.98
C ILE A 248 19.24 20.78 10.92
N PRO A 249 20.22 19.94 11.30
CA PRO A 249 20.83 19.01 10.34
C PRO A 249 19.87 17.91 9.97
N ILE A 250 19.63 17.73 8.69
CA ILE A 250 18.75 16.70 8.13
C ILE A 250 19.56 15.84 7.17
N VAL A 251 19.61 14.54 7.42
CA VAL A 251 20.26 13.56 6.54
C VAL A 251 19.23 12.60 5.97
N GLU A 252 19.34 12.35 4.67
CA GLU A 252 18.47 11.42 3.93
C GLU A 252 19.16 10.08 3.70
N CYS A 253 18.45 9.01 4.01
CA CYS A 253 18.77 7.64 3.65
C CYS A 253 17.96 7.27 2.40
N TYR A 254 18.60 7.10 1.25
CA TYR A 254 17.89 6.79 0.01
C TYR A 254 17.39 5.35 -0.04
N ILE A 255 18.22 4.39 0.38
CA ILE A 255 17.86 2.96 0.43
C ILE A 255 17.66 2.58 1.90
N ASN A 256 16.41 2.28 2.27
CA ASN A 256 16.04 1.94 3.65
C ASN A 256 16.30 0.45 3.96
N ASP A 257 17.51 0.00 3.67
CA ASP A 257 18.01 -1.32 4.09
C ASP A 257 19.02 -1.20 5.26
N ALA A 258 19.53 -2.32 5.73
CA ALA A 258 20.42 -2.36 6.89
C ALA A 258 21.75 -1.60 6.65
N ASP A 259 22.26 -1.59 5.43
CA ASP A 259 23.52 -0.91 5.10
C ASP A 259 23.30 0.59 4.88
N GLY A 260 22.27 0.96 4.10
CA GLY A 260 21.92 2.35 3.83
C GLY A 260 21.53 3.13 5.10
N THR A 261 20.73 2.53 5.98
CA THR A 261 20.33 3.15 7.26
C THR A 261 21.54 3.36 8.19
N ARG A 262 22.47 2.39 8.24
CA ARG A 262 23.70 2.50 9.02
C ARG A 262 24.65 3.57 8.45
N GLU A 263 24.79 3.64 7.12
CA GLU A 263 25.60 4.66 6.46
C GLU A 263 25.06 6.06 6.72
N ALA A 264 23.76 6.27 6.58
CA ALA A 264 23.11 7.55 6.85
C ALA A 264 23.22 7.97 8.32
N ALA A 265 23.02 7.04 9.27
CA ALA A 265 23.20 7.30 10.70
C ALA A 265 24.67 7.68 11.01
N ARG A 266 25.63 6.98 10.39
CA ARG A 266 27.06 7.31 10.53
C ARG A 266 27.38 8.70 9.98
N ALA A 267 26.87 9.02 8.77
CA ALA A 267 27.09 10.31 8.15
C ALA A 267 26.56 11.47 9.02
N LEU A 268 25.36 11.34 9.58
CA LEU A 268 24.78 12.34 10.48
C LEU A 268 25.65 12.56 11.74
N LEU A 269 26.04 11.47 12.43
CA LEU A 269 26.80 11.55 13.68
C LEU A 269 28.25 11.98 13.48
N ASP A 270 28.86 11.71 12.32
CA ASP A 270 30.23 12.15 11.99
C ASP A 270 30.27 13.64 11.61
N ALA A 271 29.25 14.12 10.88
CA ALA A 271 29.14 15.53 10.49
C ALA A 271 28.75 16.43 11.68
N HIS A 272 27.96 15.91 12.62
CA HIS A 272 27.41 16.66 13.73
C HIS A 272 27.66 15.95 15.08
N PRO A 273 28.91 15.88 15.53
CA PRO A 273 29.30 15.14 16.75
C PRO A 273 28.79 15.76 18.05
N ASP A 274 28.25 16.97 17.98
CA ASP A 274 27.69 17.71 19.12
C ASP A 274 26.17 17.54 19.29
N LEU A 275 25.53 16.68 18.44
CA LEU A 275 24.12 16.33 18.60
C LEU A 275 23.89 15.60 19.93
N THR A 276 22.85 16.01 20.64
CA THR A 276 22.41 15.35 21.87
C THR A 276 21.17 14.49 21.66
N ALA A 277 20.48 14.66 20.51
CA ALA A 277 19.36 13.84 20.13
C ALA A 277 19.22 13.67 18.61
N VAL A 278 18.60 12.58 18.19
CA VAL A 278 18.21 12.33 16.79
C VAL A 278 16.74 11.96 16.73
N ALA A 279 15.98 12.71 15.93
CA ALA A 279 14.61 12.38 15.57
C ALA A 279 14.60 11.61 14.24
N CYS A 280 14.17 10.37 14.27
CA CYS A 280 14.12 9.48 13.11
C CYS A 280 12.70 9.39 12.56
N THR A 281 12.56 9.44 11.23
CA THR A 281 11.26 9.32 10.58
C THR A 281 10.77 7.88 10.44
N THR A 282 11.59 6.89 10.80
CA THR A 282 11.24 5.47 10.91
C THR A 282 11.99 4.79 12.06
N ASP A 283 11.46 3.69 12.55
CA ASP A 283 12.12 2.88 13.58
C ASP A 283 13.38 2.18 13.05
N SER A 284 13.42 1.84 11.76
CA SER A 284 14.62 1.27 11.13
C SER A 284 15.81 2.23 11.22
N LEU A 285 15.58 3.53 11.03
CA LEU A 285 16.59 4.56 11.20
C LEU A 285 16.97 4.72 12.67
N ALA A 286 16.01 4.70 13.59
CA ALA A 286 16.28 4.81 15.03
C ALA A 286 17.17 3.65 15.52
N LEU A 287 16.89 2.43 15.06
CA LEU A 287 17.71 1.25 15.35
C LEU A 287 19.15 1.41 14.82
N ALA A 288 19.30 1.95 13.60
CA ALA A 288 20.61 2.22 13.02
C ALA A 288 21.39 3.29 13.80
N VAL A 289 20.72 4.36 14.25
CA VAL A 289 21.34 5.41 15.09
C VAL A 289 21.81 4.82 16.41
N ILE A 290 20.97 4.01 17.09
CA ILE A 290 21.32 3.38 18.37
C ILE A 290 22.54 2.46 18.20
N GLN A 291 22.59 1.67 17.12
CA GLN A 291 23.74 0.81 16.85
C GLN A 291 25.00 1.65 16.54
N CYS A 292 24.89 2.71 15.73
CA CYS A 292 26.01 3.59 15.43
C CYS A 292 26.51 4.35 16.67
N ALA A 293 25.64 4.72 17.59
CA ALA A 293 26.02 5.30 18.88
C ALA A 293 26.81 4.29 19.72
N ALA A 294 26.32 3.06 19.84
CA ALA A 294 27.03 2.00 20.56
C ALA A 294 28.42 1.70 19.97
N ASP A 295 28.56 1.67 18.63
CA ASP A 295 29.85 1.49 17.95
C ASP A 295 30.86 2.61 18.27
N ARG A 296 30.38 3.79 18.69
CA ARG A 296 31.18 4.95 19.14
C ARG A 296 31.38 5.01 20.65
N GLY A 297 30.85 4.04 21.39
CA GLY A 297 30.87 4.04 22.85
C GLY A 297 29.90 5.03 23.50
N LEU A 298 28.94 5.58 22.71
CA LEU A 298 27.89 6.45 23.24
C LEU A 298 26.72 5.62 23.76
N SER A 299 26.23 5.99 24.92
CA SER A 299 25.05 5.38 25.53
C SER A 299 23.77 6.08 25.08
N VAL A 300 22.71 5.30 24.85
CA VAL A 300 21.36 5.80 24.60
C VAL A 300 20.50 5.41 25.82
N PRO A 301 19.86 6.38 26.52
CA PRO A 301 19.74 7.81 26.20
C PRO A 301 20.85 8.68 26.81
N GLY A 302 21.85 8.12 27.52
CA GLY A 302 22.82 8.88 28.36
C GLY A 302 23.55 9.97 27.60
N ASP A 303 24.20 9.63 26.48
CA ASP A 303 24.94 10.56 25.63
C ASP A 303 24.15 11.04 24.42
N LEU A 304 23.21 10.24 23.93
CA LEU A 304 22.39 10.54 22.75
C LEU A 304 20.95 10.03 22.95
N SER A 305 19.97 10.92 22.86
CA SER A 305 18.55 10.53 22.82
C SER A 305 18.09 10.23 21.40
N VAL A 306 17.18 9.25 21.25
CA VAL A 306 16.69 8.82 19.94
C VAL A 306 15.18 8.61 19.99
N THR A 307 14.48 9.16 18.99
CA THR A 307 13.06 8.83 18.76
C THR A 307 12.88 8.17 17.39
N GLY A 308 11.92 7.25 17.31
CA GLY A 308 11.53 6.56 16.08
C GLY A 308 10.10 6.87 15.65
N PHE A 309 9.68 6.18 14.60
CA PHE A 309 8.33 6.21 14.05
C PHE A 309 8.04 4.86 13.40
N ASP A 310 6.83 4.39 13.46
CA ASP A 310 6.15 3.20 12.92
C ASP A 310 5.63 2.27 14.00
N GLY A 311 6.33 2.11 15.13
CA GLY A 311 5.98 1.20 16.22
C GLY A 311 6.19 -0.26 15.83
N ILE A 312 7.26 -0.58 15.08
CA ILE A 312 7.55 -1.97 14.69
C ILE A 312 7.94 -2.82 15.90
N ASP A 313 7.67 -4.12 15.84
CA ASP A 313 7.92 -5.05 16.94
C ASP A 313 9.35 -4.97 17.50
N LEU A 314 10.36 -4.81 16.64
CA LEU A 314 11.75 -4.71 17.08
C LEU A 314 12.02 -3.43 17.87
N ALA A 315 11.43 -2.31 17.48
CA ALA A 315 11.54 -1.05 18.22
C ALA A 315 10.86 -1.17 19.59
N MET A 316 9.71 -1.84 19.65
CA MET A 316 9.00 -2.11 20.90
C MET A 316 9.82 -3.01 21.83
N GLN A 317 10.45 -4.06 21.32
CA GLN A 317 11.32 -4.96 22.08
C GLN A 317 12.55 -4.23 22.62
N GLN A 318 13.13 -3.32 21.86
CA GLN A 318 14.27 -2.48 22.27
C GLN A 318 13.85 -1.25 23.07
N GLN A 319 12.58 -1.10 23.35
CA GLN A 319 12.03 0.01 24.15
C GLN A 319 12.40 1.40 23.57
N ILE A 320 12.31 1.53 22.24
CA ILE A 320 12.49 2.82 21.57
C ILE A 320 11.26 3.69 21.85
N THR A 321 11.47 4.96 22.18
CA THR A 321 10.40 5.97 22.18
C THR A 321 10.00 6.21 20.72
N THR A 322 8.80 5.80 20.35
CA THR A 322 8.33 5.79 18.95
C THR A 322 6.86 6.15 18.84
N VAL A 323 6.44 6.58 17.67
CA VAL A 323 5.01 6.73 17.35
C VAL A 323 4.54 5.50 16.60
N SER A 324 3.63 4.75 17.19
CA SER A 324 3.01 3.60 16.55
C SER A 324 1.92 4.04 15.59
N GLN A 325 2.01 3.58 14.35
CA GLN A 325 0.98 3.79 13.34
C GLN A 325 0.22 2.49 13.04
N PRO A 326 -1.08 2.56 12.72
CA PRO A 326 -1.93 1.39 12.55
C PRO A 326 -1.79 0.80 11.14
N ASN A 327 -0.59 0.33 10.75
CA ASN A 327 -0.30 -0.14 9.38
C ASN A 327 -1.24 -1.24 8.91
N LYS A 328 -1.53 -2.20 9.79
CA LYS A 328 -2.45 -3.30 9.47
C LYS A 328 -3.88 -2.81 9.26
N ASP A 329 -4.33 -1.85 10.08
CA ASP A 329 -5.67 -1.26 9.95
C ASP A 329 -5.76 -0.37 8.70
N LYS A 330 -4.69 0.34 8.31
CA LYS A 330 -4.61 1.05 7.03
C LYS A 330 -4.85 0.09 5.86
N GLY A 331 -4.15 -1.03 5.83
CA GLY A 331 -4.33 -2.05 4.79
C GLY A 331 -5.76 -2.61 4.75
N ARG A 332 -6.32 -2.97 5.90
CA ARG A 332 -7.69 -3.48 6.02
C ARG A 332 -8.71 -2.43 5.54
N THR A 333 -8.55 -1.19 5.98
CA THR A 333 -9.44 -0.07 5.61
C THR A 333 -9.35 0.22 4.12
N ALA A 334 -8.14 0.28 3.54
CA ALA A 334 -7.95 0.49 2.11
C ALA A 334 -8.64 -0.61 1.28
N GLY A 335 -8.55 -1.87 1.71
CA GLY A 335 -9.21 -2.98 1.06
C GLY A 335 -10.73 -2.88 1.10
N HIS A 336 -11.32 -2.55 2.24
CA HIS A 336 -12.77 -2.37 2.37
C HIS A 336 -13.27 -1.19 1.53
N VAL A 337 -12.62 -0.03 1.62
CA VAL A 337 -12.98 1.16 0.82
C VAL A 337 -12.92 0.84 -0.67
N LEU A 338 -11.87 0.14 -1.13
CA LEU A 338 -11.76 -0.23 -2.53
C LEU A 338 -12.89 -1.17 -2.98
N GLN A 339 -13.27 -2.13 -2.16
CA GLN A 339 -14.36 -3.05 -2.47
C GLN A 339 -15.72 -2.36 -2.56
N ASP A 340 -15.98 -1.39 -1.70
CA ASP A 340 -17.19 -0.57 -1.79
C ASP A 340 -17.23 0.20 -3.11
N LEU A 341 -16.11 0.82 -3.50
CA LEU A 341 -15.97 1.52 -4.80
C LEU A 341 -16.17 0.58 -5.99
N ILE A 342 -15.59 -0.65 -5.97
CA ILE A 342 -15.77 -1.67 -7.01
C ILE A 342 -17.25 -2.09 -7.11
N SER A 343 -17.91 -2.29 -5.96
CA SER A 343 -19.30 -2.68 -5.88
C SER A 343 -20.22 -1.61 -6.45
N ASP A 344 -19.96 -0.34 -6.15
CA ASP A 344 -20.72 0.81 -6.68
C ASP A 344 -20.52 1.00 -8.17
N ALA A 345 -19.29 0.89 -8.67
CA ALA A 345 -18.98 0.96 -10.08
C ALA A 345 -19.69 -0.17 -10.86
N THR A 346 -19.82 -1.35 -10.27
CA THR A 346 -20.53 -2.48 -10.87
C THR A 346 -22.04 -2.23 -10.90
N ARG A 347 -22.62 -1.71 -9.83
CA ARG A 347 -24.06 -1.35 -9.77
C ARG A 347 -24.42 -0.25 -10.78
N GLY A 348 -23.59 0.77 -10.89
CA GLY A 348 -23.75 1.87 -11.84
C GLY A 348 -23.74 1.39 -13.30
N ARG A 349 -22.86 0.45 -13.65
CA ARG A 349 -22.80 -0.15 -15.00
C ARG A 349 -24.03 -1.01 -15.32
N VAL A 350 -24.58 -1.75 -14.36
CA VAL A 350 -25.79 -2.56 -14.54
C VAL A 350 -27.01 -1.67 -14.76
N SER A 351 -27.15 -0.57 -14.04
CA SER A 351 -28.26 0.38 -14.20
C SER A 351 -28.19 1.12 -15.54
N ALA A 352 -27.00 1.52 -15.99
CA ALA A 352 -26.81 2.17 -17.29
C ALA A 352 -27.08 1.22 -18.47
N GLY A 353 -26.70 -0.06 -18.36
CA GLY A 353 -27.01 -1.08 -19.37
C GLY A 353 -28.50 -1.43 -19.47
N ALA A 354 -29.24 -1.37 -18.37
CA ALA A 354 -30.67 -1.61 -18.35
C ALA A 354 -31.49 -0.43 -18.91
N SER A 355 -30.95 0.78 -18.89
CA SER A 355 -31.63 1.97 -19.47
C SER A 355 -31.45 2.09 -20.98
N SER A 356 -30.38 1.51 -21.54
CA SER A 356 -30.16 1.51 -23.02
C SER A 356 -31.02 0.51 -23.77
N SER A 357 -31.66 -0.45 -23.08
CA SER A 357 -32.55 -1.46 -23.71
C SER A 357 -34.02 -1.12 -23.66
N ARG A 358 -34.41 0.04 -23.13
CA ARG A 358 -35.81 0.50 -23.14
C ARG A 358 -35.93 1.79 -23.95
N ASN A 359 -36.17 1.62 -25.24
CA ASN A 359 -36.62 2.72 -26.10
C ASN A 359 -38.11 2.97 -25.88
N ALA A 360 -38.39 4.26 -25.63
CA ALA A 360 -39.62 4.99 -25.95
C ALA A 360 -40.96 4.42 -25.51
N THR A 361 -41.46 4.90 -24.38
CA THR A 361 -42.85 5.38 -24.31
C THR A 361 -42.93 6.45 -23.22
N THR A 362 -43.41 7.60 -23.63
CA THR A 362 -43.73 8.79 -22.82
C THR A 362 -44.79 8.46 -21.76
N SER A 363 -44.53 8.84 -20.50
CA SER A 363 -45.57 9.29 -19.59
C SER A 363 -44.98 10.10 -18.43
N THR A 364 -45.51 11.31 -18.30
CA THR A 364 -45.37 12.26 -17.19
C THR A 364 -45.82 11.64 -15.88
N GLY A 365 -45.08 11.90 -14.79
CA GLY A 365 -45.61 11.67 -13.43
C GLY A 365 -44.60 11.61 -12.32
N ALA A 366 -44.54 12.71 -11.55
CA ALA A 366 -44.31 12.82 -10.11
C ALA A 366 -43.03 12.25 -9.48
N GLY A 367 -42.32 13.15 -8.85
CA GLY A 367 -41.10 12.96 -8.07
C GLY A 367 -41.18 11.93 -6.94
N ARG A 368 -40.09 11.18 -6.86
CA ARG A 368 -39.65 10.54 -5.63
C ARG A 368 -38.14 10.75 -5.52
N THR A 369 -37.76 11.58 -4.60
CA THR A 369 -36.38 11.72 -4.11
C THR A 369 -35.94 10.35 -3.56
N ARG A 370 -35.13 9.62 -4.35
CA ARG A 370 -34.33 8.52 -3.85
C ARG A 370 -33.01 9.10 -3.37
N GLY A 371 -32.74 8.93 -2.09
CA GLY A 371 -31.45 9.22 -1.49
C GLY A 371 -30.36 8.47 -2.28
N GLN A 372 -29.54 9.22 -3.02
CA GLN A 372 -28.28 8.76 -3.55
C GLN A 372 -27.33 8.60 -2.37
N VAL A 373 -27.08 7.38 -1.95
CA VAL A 373 -25.85 7.02 -1.25
C VAL A 373 -24.81 6.80 -2.35
N SER A 374 -24.23 7.87 -2.85
CA SER A 374 -22.99 7.79 -3.60
C SER A 374 -21.88 7.55 -2.56
N ALA A 375 -21.12 6.46 -2.70
CA ALA A 375 -19.83 6.36 -2.05
C ALA A 375 -19.00 7.59 -2.46
N PRO A 376 -18.39 8.30 -1.52
CA PRO A 376 -17.75 9.57 -1.83
C PRO A 376 -16.46 9.32 -2.60
N HIS A 377 -16.48 9.57 -3.90
CA HIS A 377 -15.27 9.89 -4.64
C HIS A 377 -14.61 11.06 -3.90
N GLY A 378 -13.35 10.87 -3.45
CA GLY A 378 -12.63 11.87 -2.68
C GLY A 378 -12.80 11.76 -1.14
N SER A 379 -13.29 10.64 -0.60
CA SER A 379 -13.27 10.43 0.86
C SER A 379 -11.84 10.26 1.37
N HIS A 380 -11.53 11.00 2.45
CA HIS A 380 -10.27 10.89 3.17
C HIS A 380 -10.55 10.24 4.52
N THR A 381 -9.86 9.11 4.78
CA THR A 381 -9.90 8.40 6.05
C THR A 381 -8.53 8.51 6.69
N LEU A 382 -8.46 9.27 7.80
CA LEU A 382 -7.25 9.38 8.61
C LEU A 382 -7.41 8.51 9.85
N LEU A 383 -6.41 7.67 10.11
CA LEU A 383 -6.36 6.80 11.28
C LEU A 383 -5.50 7.44 12.37
N GLU A 384 -5.82 7.15 13.62
CA GLU A 384 -5.09 7.68 14.77
C GLU A 384 -3.76 6.94 14.97
N THR A 385 -2.77 7.68 15.48
CA THR A 385 -1.46 7.17 15.90
C THR A 385 -1.30 7.28 17.40
N THR A 386 -0.36 6.54 17.98
CA THR A 386 -0.14 6.52 19.43
C THR A 386 1.34 6.66 19.75
N LEU A 387 1.72 7.64 20.58
CA LEU A 387 3.05 7.71 21.12
C LEU A 387 3.29 6.57 22.12
N ILE A 388 4.36 5.83 21.92
CA ILE A 388 4.83 4.77 22.81
C ILE A 388 6.11 5.27 23.50
N MET A 389 6.03 5.43 24.80
CA MET A 389 7.18 5.82 25.60
C MET A 389 8.11 4.62 25.80
N GLY A 390 9.34 4.78 25.39
CA GLY A 390 10.42 3.82 25.61
C GLY A 390 11.46 4.31 26.61
N ARG A 391 12.71 3.91 26.40
CA ARG A 391 13.86 4.27 27.25
C ARG A 391 14.97 4.99 26.49
N THR A 392 14.70 5.44 25.27
CA THR A 392 15.71 6.05 24.40
C THR A 392 15.75 7.58 24.47
N VAL A 393 14.94 8.19 25.33
CA VAL A 393 14.93 9.63 25.60
C VAL A 393 15.25 9.90 27.06
N GLY A 394 16.20 10.79 27.30
CA GLY A 394 16.62 11.25 28.62
C GLY A 394 17.16 12.69 28.53
N PRO A 395 17.52 13.33 29.63
CA PRO A 395 18.08 14.69 29.60
C PRO A 395 19.45 14.71 28.92
N PRO A 396 19.81 15.80 28.19
CA PRO A 396 21.15 15.97 27.62
C PRO A 396 22.20 16.11 28.73
N GLN A 397 23.39 15.53 28.52
CA GLN A 397 24.54 15.67 29.42
C GLN A 397 25.44 16.83 29.01
#